data_c4fc433732fda8b000925419af83c305
#
_entry.id   c4fc433732fda8b000925419af83c305
#
_cell.length_a   1.000
_cell.length_b   1.000
_cell.length_c   1.000
_cell.angle_alpha   90.00
_cell.angle_beta   90.00
_cell.angle_gamma   90.00
#
_symmetry.space_group_name_H-M   'P 1'
#
loop_
_entity.id
_entity.type
_entity.pdbx_description
1 polymer ?
#
loop_
_entity_poly.entity_id
_entity_poly.type
_entity_poly.pdbx_seq_one_letter_code
_entity_poly.pdbx_strand_id
1 'polypeptide(L)'
;MKQYKVAILGATGAVGREMMKVLAERDFPVSELHLLASARSAGGVLPWKERDITVELACDEAFAGMDIVLGAAENDVAKRFAPAIVRSGAVFVDNSSAFRMDPDVPLVVPEINPEDVKKHKGIIANPNCTTIVSLVAINALNQDSPIESIVASSYQAVSGAGAGGPIELMNEVEALGLGQQIEPKVFQYQIAYNVIPQIGGEAFDGYTSEEMKLQNEGRKIMHLPELKVSCTCVRVPVVRSHSVSLVVRTREKISVERARQLIAAAPGCRLVDDLANKRYPMPLDTSDQDLVFVGRIRDDLTSENGLNIWCCGDQVRKGAATNAVQIAQLLVK
;
A
#
# COMPACT_ATOMS: atom_id res chain seq x y z
N MET A 1 29.01 6.40 4.95
CA MET A 1 27.75 6.88 4.34
C MET A 1 27.14 7.95 5.23
N LYS A 2 26.50 8.96 4.64
CA LYS A 2 25.70 9.93 5.42
C LYS A 2 24.59 9.19 6.14
N GLN A 3 24.34 9.55 7.39
CA GLN A 3 23.25 9.02 8.21
C GLN A 3 22.19 10.10 8.39
N TYR A 4 20.96 9.69 8.64
CA TYR A 4 19.79 10.57 8.64
C TYR A 4 19.01 10.44 9.95
N LYS A 5 18.47 11.55 10.42
CA LYS A 5 17.49 11.57 11.51
C LYS A 5 16.12 11.32 10.92
N VAL A 6 15.49 10.24 11.36
CA VAL A 6 14.20 9.79 10.85
C VAL A 6 13.15 9.84 11.95
N ALA A 7 11.99 10.43 11.68
CA ALA A 7 10.83 10.32 12.54
C ALA A 7 9.74 9.47 11.90
N ILE A 8 8.98 8.73 12.72
CA ILE A 8 7.77 8.03 12.29
C ILE A 8 6.57 8.65 13.01
N LEU A 9 5.72 9.36 12.28
CA LEU A 9 4.47 9.93 12.79
C LEU A 9 3.38 8.86 12.74
N GLY A 10 2.83 8.47 13.89
CA GLY A 10 1.91 7.33 14.02
C GLY A 10 2.62 6.00 14.27
N ALA A 11 3.79 6.03 14.93
CA ALA A 11 4.69 4.89 15.13
C ALA A 11 4.05 3.68 15.83
N THR A 12 3.04 3.88 16.66
CA THR A 12 2.38 2.81 17.44
C THR A 12 1.33 2.02 16.65
N GLY A 13 0.93 2.53 15.47
CA GLY A 13 0.00 1.88 14.56
C GLY A 13 0.63 0.69 13.80
N ALA A 14 -0.20 -0.11 13.13
CA ALA A 14 0.26 -1.29 12.37
C ALA A 14 1.31 -0.91 11.30
N VAL A 15 1.03 0.12 10.51
CA VAL A 15 1.96 0.59 9.46
C VAL A 15 3.21 1.23 10.05
N GLY A 16 3.10 2.02 11.14
CA GLY A 16 4.25 2.63 11.80
C GLY A 16 5.23 1.59 12.36
N ARG A 17 4.72 0.54 13.01
CA ARG A 17 5.52 -0.60 13.48
C ARG A 17 6.19 -1.35 12.32
N GLU A 18 5.48 -1.53 11.21
CA GLU A 18 6.04 -2.17 10.03
C GLU A 18 7.12 -1.28 9.38
N MET A 19 6.96 0.06 9.37
CA MET A 19 8.01 0.98 8.92
C MET A 19 9.30 0.83 9.74
N MET A 20 9.20 0.69 11.07
CA MET A 20 10.35 0.42 11.94
C MET A 20 11.08 -0.87 11.53
N LYS A 21 10.32 -1.95 11.29
CA LYS A 21 10.84 -3.25 10.87
C LYS A 21 11.53 -3.14 9.51
N VAL A 22 10.88 -2.53 8.53
CA VAL A 22 11.41 -2.37 7.16
C VAL A 22 12.66 -1.47 7.14
N LEU A 23 12.72 -0.38 7.93
CA LEU A 23 13.93 0.43 8.07
C LEU A 23 15.12 -0.40 8.57
N ALA A 24 14.89 -1.33 9.51
CA ALA A 24 15.92 -2.22 10.03
C ALA A 24 16.34 -3.28 9.01
N GLU A 25 15.39 -3.95 8.37
CA GLU A 25 15.62 -5.02 7.38
C GLU A 25 16.35 -4.53 6.12
N ARG A 26 16.10 -3.27 5.74
CA ARG A 26 16.71 -2.64 4.56
C ARG A 26 17.98 -1.86 4.87
N ASP A 27 18.50 -1.97 6.09
CA ASP A 27 19.70 -1.25 6.55
C ASP A 27 19.67 0.24 6.20
N PHE A 28 18.49 0.86 6.35
CA PHE A 28 18.36 2.29 6.09
C PHE A 28 19.33 3.07 7.00
N PRO A 29 20.06 4.08 6.47
CA PRO A 29 21.14 4.76 7.22
C PRO A 29 20.57 5.73 8.27
N VAL A 30 19.98 5.21 9.34
CA VAL A 30 19.39 5.98 10.44
C VAL A 30 20.47 6.30 11.48
N SER A 31 20.68 7.59 11.76
CA SER A 31 21.48 8.05 12.92
C SER A 31 20.65 8.07 14.20
N GLU A 32 19.45 8.64 14.12
CA GLU A 32 18.50 8.74 15.21
C GLU A 32 17.10 8.39 14.68
N LEU A 33 16.36 7.57 15.45
CA LEU A 33 14.96 7.23 15.13
C LEU A 33 14.06 7.82 16.23
N HIS A 34 13.10 8.66 15.82
CA HIS A 34 12.09 9.26 16.69
C HIS A 34 10.73 8.63 16.41
N LEU A 35 10.05 8.18 17.45
CA LEU A 35 8.73 7.52 17.35
C LEU A 35 7.67 8.47 17.88
N LEU A 36 6.89 9.06 16.98
CA LEU A 36 5.92 10.09 17.34
C LEU A 36 4.50 9.52 17.33
N ALA A 37 3.74 9.77 18.40
CA ALA A 37 2.36 9.34 18.53
C ALA A 37 1.50 10.35 19.34
N SER A 38 0.22 10.04 19.49
CA SER A 38 -0.70 10.82 20.32
C SER A 38 -0.37 10.71 21.82
N ALA A 39 -0.90 11.62 22.62
CA ALA A 39 -0.73 11.61 24.08
C ALA A 39 -1.11 10.28 24.75
N ARG A 40 -2.07 9.53 24.15
CA ARG A 40 -2.46 8.19 24.64
C ARG A 40 -1.31 7.18 24.60
N SER A 41 -0.40 7.32 23.64
CA SER A 41 0.68 6.35 23.40
C SER A 41 2.06 6.90 23.77
N ALA A 42 2.19 8.20 24.01
CA ALA A 42 3.45 8.83 24.43
C ALA A 42 3.90 8.29 25.80
N GLY A 43 5.21 8.12 25.99
CA GLY A 43 5.82 7.48 27.14
C GLY A 43 5.91 5.96 27.05
N GLY A 44 5.22 5.33 26.10
CA GLY A 44 5.41 3.92 25.79
C GLY A 44 6.79 3.66 25.17
N VAL A 45 7.17 2.38 25.12
CA VAL A 45 8.47 1.96 24.59
C VAL A 45 8.26 0.93 23.49
N LEU A 46 8.99 1.06 22.39
CA LEU A 46 8.99 0.10 21.28
C LEU A 46 10.41 -0.39 21.00
N PRO A 47 10.62 -1.71 20.87
CA PRO A 47 11.93 -2.25 20.51
C PRO A 47 12.25 -1.96 19.03
N TRP A 48 13.52 -1.55 18.77
CA TRP A 48 14.03 -1.40 17.42
C TRP A 48 15.51 -1.79 17.34
N LYS A 49 15.82 -2.79 16.53
CA LYS A 49 17.15 -3.45 16.54
C LYS A 49 17.47 -3.92 17.99
N GLU A 50 18.61 -3.53 18.52
CA GLU A 50 19.06 -3.89 19.87
C GLU A 50 18.76 -2.81 20.93
N ARG A 51 17.85 -1.88 20.63
CA ARG A 51 17.52 -0.73 21.51
C ARG A 51 16.02 -0.62 21.72
N ASP A 52 15.65 -0.13 22.87
CA ASP A 52 14.32 0.34 23.18
C ASP A 52 14.23 1.84 22.90
N ILE A 53 13.18 2.26 22.17
CA ILE A 53 12.96 3.66 21.83
C ILE A 53 11.66 4.11 22.50
N THR A 54 11.75 5.20 23.25
CA THR A 54 10.57 5.82 23.87
C THR A 54 9.73 6.51 22.80
N VAL A 55 8.42 6.30 22.87
CA VAL A 55 7.45 6.99 22.01
C VAL A 55 7.23 8.40 22.54
N GLU A 56 7.47 9.40 21.71
CA GLU A 56 7.34 10.81 22.01
C GLU A 56 5.96 11.34 21.63
N LEU A 57 5.53 12.42 22.30
CA LEU A 57 4.33 13.13 21.88
C LEU A 57 4.57 13.85 20.55
N ALA A 58 3.68 13.64 19.57
CA ALA A 58 3.70 14.39 18.32
C ALA A 58 3.32 15.86 18.58
N CYS A 59 4.26 16.77 18.36
CA CYS A 59 4.08 18.23 18.40
C CYS A 59 4.93 18.88 17.31
N ASP A 60 4.70 20.17 17.04
CA ASP A 60 5.41 20.88 15.96
C ASP A 60 6.94 20.90 16.17
N GLU A 61 7.38 21.00 17.41
CA GLU A 61 8.78 21.05 17.83
C GLU A 61 9.50 19.71 17.64
N ALA A 62 8.77 18.59 17.66
CA ALA A 62 9.33 17.25 17.52
C ALA A 62 9.94 16.99 16.13
N PHE A 63 9.63 17.83 15.14
CA PHE A 63 10.18 17.71 13.79
C PHE A 63 11.48 18.51 13.58
N ALA A 64 11.90 19.30 14.57
CA ALA A 64 13.11 20.11 14.45
C ALA A 64 14.36 19.23 14.25
N GLY A 65 15.11 19.51 13.18
CA GLY A 65 16.35 18.80 12.86
C GLY A 65 16.15 17.38 12.30
N MET A 66 14.93 16.96 11.98
CA MET A 66 14.69 15.73 11.26
C MET A 66 15.05 15.91 9.77
N ASP A 67 15.60 14.85 9.14
CA ASP A 67 15.83 14.81 7.70
C ASP A 67 14.62 14.26 6.97
N ILE A 68 14.00 13.20 7.51
CA ILE A 68 12.88 12.49 6.89
C ILE A 68 11.82 12.18 7.95
N VAL A 69 10.56 12.41 7.61
CA VAL A 69 9.41 11.99 8.42
C VAL A 69 8.57 10.99 7.61
N LEU A 70 8.39 9.78 8.14
CA LEU A 70 7.50 8.78 7.59
C LEU A 70 6.13 8.90 8.27
N GLY A 71 5.09 9.18 7.50
CA GLY A 71 3.72 9.32 7.99
C GLY A 71 2.95 8.00 7.94
N ALA A 72 2.49 7.55 9.08
CA ALA A 72 1.61 6.39 9.27
C ALA A 72 0.35 6.76 10.08
N ALA A 73 -0.11 7.99 9.93
CA ALA A 73 -1.25 8.56 10.65
C ALA A 73 -2.42 8.87 9.70
N GLU A 74 -3.57 9.17 10.26
CA GLU A 74 -4.78 9.56 9.52
C GLU A 74 -4.64 10.92 8.83
N ASN A 75 -5.51 11.16 7.84
CA ASN A 75 -5.49 12.38 7.00
C ASN A 75 -5.42 13.69 7.79
N ASP A 76 -6.22 13.81 8.85
CA ASP A 76 -6.29 15.06 9.65
C ASP A 76 -4.99 15.30 10.41
N VAL A 77 -4.37 14.24 10.91
CA VAL A 77 -3.06 14.30 11.58
C VAL A 77 -1.96 14.65 10.58
N ALA A 78 -1.98 14.03 9.39
CA ALA A 78 -1.04 14.34 8.31
C ALA A 78 -1.14 15.83 7.90
N LYS A 79 -2.34 16.32 7.63
CA LYS A 79 -2.60 17.73 7.29
C LYS A 79 -2.18 18.69 8.40
N ARG A 80 -2.43 18.32 9.66
CA ARG A 80 -2.07 19.12 10.85
C ARG A 80 -0.56 19.33 10.96
N PHE A 81 0.24 18.29 10.73
CA PHE A 81 1.68 18.33 10.96
C PHE A 81 2.52 18.62 9.70
N ALA A 82 1.99 18.41 8.49
CA ALA A 82 2.72 18.66 7.26
C ALA A 82 3.37 20.06 7.18
N PRO A 83 2.69 21.17 7.57
CA PRO A 83 3.32 22.50 7.55
C PRO A 83 4.51 22.62 8.51
N ALA A 84 4.45 21.99 9.69
CA ALA A 84 5.55 22.01 10.65
C ALA A 84 6.74 21.18 10.17
N ILE A 85 6.49 20.01 9.60
CA ILE A 85 7.49 19.11 9.00
C ILE A 85 8.23 19.84 7.87
N VAL A 86 7.50 20.44 6.93
CA VAL A 86 8.11 21.16 5.80
C VAL A 86 8.91 22.38 6.28
N ARG A 87 8.39 23.15 7.24
CA ARG A 87 9.13 24.28 7.83
C ARG A 87 10.41 23.87 8.56
N SER A 88 10.48 22.67 9.12
CA SER A 88 11.70 22.15 9.76
C SER A 88 12.80 21.77 8.75
N GLY A 89 12.47 21.72 7.45
CA GLY A 89 13.37 21.29 6.39
C GLY A 89 13.38 19.78 6.13
N ALA A 90 12.57 19.01 6.87
CA ALA A 90 12.42 17.59 6.66
C ALA A 90 11.57 17.28 5.42
N VAL A 91 11.80 16.12 4.79
CA VAL A 91 10.92 15.59 3.76
C VAL A 91 9.89 14.68 4.39
N PHE A 92 8.62 14.96 4.15
CA PHE A 92 7.49 14.17 4.63
C PHE A 92 7.05 13.14 3.59
N VAL A 93 7.25 11.86 3.86
CA VAL A 93 6.70 10.75 3.06
C VAL A 93 5.41 10.30 3.71
N ASP A 94 4.28 10.74 3.17
CA ASP A 94 2.95 10.56 3.77
C ASP A 94 2.20 9.36 3.20
N ASN A 95 1.79 8.43 4.07
CA ASN A 95 1.03 7.24 3.70
C ASN A 95 -0.50 7.47 3.72
N SER A 96 -0.97 8.61 4.23
CA SER A 96 -2.40 8.95 4.21
C SER A 96 -2.88 9.29 2.79
N SER A 97 -4.18 9.51 2.62
CA SER A 97 -4.71 9.99 1.34
C SER A 97 -4.74 11.51 1.22
N ALA A 98 -4.24 12.24 2.22
CA ALA A 98 -4.41 13.68 2.36
C ALA A 98 -3.85 14.49 1.18
N PHE A 99 -2.74 14.03 0.60
CA PHE A 99 -2.00 14.79 -0.41
C PHE A 99 -1.86 14.07 -1.76
N ARG A 100 -2.40 12.85 -1.90
CA ARG A 100 -2.18 12.01 -3.09
C ARG A 100 -2.58 12.67 -4.39
N MET A 101 -3.68 13.41 -4.38
CA MET A 101 -4.22 14.05 -5.58
C MET A 101 -3.84 15.54 -5.70
N ASP A 102 -3.04 16.08 -4.78
CA ASP A 102 -2.49 17.41 -4.89
C ASP A 102 -1.52 17.46 -6.09
N PRO A 103 -1.69 18.41 -7.05
CA PRO A 103 -0.83 18.52 -8.23
C PRO A 103 0.63 18.85 -7.90
N ASP A 104 0.89 19.51 -6.77
CA ASP A 104 2.22 19.89 -6.32
C ASP A 104 2.94 18.80 -5.49
N VAL A 105 2.25 17.72 -5.15
CA VAL A 105 2.80 16.61 -4.36
C VAL A 105 2.98 15.38 -5.25
N PRO A 106 4.20 14.87 -5.47
CA PRO A 106 4.42 13.65 -6.24
C PRO A 106 3.84 12.44 -5.50
N LEU A 107 3.21 11.55 -6.26
CA LEU A 107 2.66 10.27 -5.83
C LEU A 107 3.55 9.16 -6.39
N VAL A 108 4.29 8.44 -5.52
CA VAL A 108 5.43 7.65 -5.99
C VAL A 108 5.31 6.17 -5.66
N VAL A 109 5.53 5.33 -6.68
CA VAL A 109 5.85 3.92 -6.56
C VAL A 109 7.25 3.71 -7.15
N PRO A 110 8.27 3.39 -6.35
CA PRO A 110 9.67 3.35 -6.80
C PRO A 110 9.96 2.44 -8.01
N GLU A 111 9.17 1.40 -8.21
CA GLU A 111 9.29 0.50 -9.38
C GLU A 111 8.65 1.07 -10.66
N ILE A 112 7.88 2.18 -10.56
CA ILE A 112 7.11 2.73 -11.68
C ILE A 112 7.63 4.11 -12.09
N ASN A 113 7.62 5.05 -11.13
CA ASN A 113 7.93 6.46 -11.38
C ASN A 113 8.94 7.05 -10.37
N PRO A 114 10.12 6.41 -10.17
CA PRO A 114 11.09 6.86 -9.16
C PRO A 114 11.57 8.29 -9.37
N GLU A 115 11.63 8.77 -10.63
CA GLU A 115 12.10 10.13 -10.97
C GLU A 115 11.16 11.23 -10.44
N ASP A 116 9.88 10.90 -10.20
CA ASP A 116 8.91 11.86 -9.67
C ASP A 116 9.26 12.33 -8.25
N VAL A 117 10.03 11.54 -7.51
CA VAL A 117 10.53 11.94 -6.18
C VAL A 117 11.23 13.30 -6.22
N LYS A 118 11.92 13.63 -7.32
CA LYS A 118 12.66 14.89 -7.49
C LYS A 118 11.76 16.13 -7.59
N LYS A 119 10.47 15.94 -7.82
CA LYS A 119 9.49 17.03 -8.00
C LYS A 119 8.91 17.53 -6.66
N HIS A 120 9.27 16.90 -5.53
CA HIS A 120 8.67 17.26 -4.25
C HIS A 120 9.03 18.68 -3.78
N LYS A 121 8.09 19.29 -3.07
CA LYS A 121 8.24 20.58 -2.37
C LYS A 121 8.23 20.37 -0.85
N GLY A 122 8.82 19.27 -0.36
CA GLY A 122 8.85 18.87 1.04
C GLY A 122 7.87 17.75 1.41
N ILE A 123 6.90 17.42 0.55
CA ILE A 123 5.95 16.32 0.77
C ILE A 123 6.00 15.36 -0.43
N ILE A 124 5.97 14.06 -0.16
CA ILE A 124 5.81 12.99 -1.15
C ILE A 124 4.69 12.09 -0.64
N ALA A 125 3.71 11.81 -1.48
CA ALA A 125 2.61 10.93 -1.12
C ALA A 125 2.95 9.47 -1.47
N ASN A 126 2.63 8.57 -0.54
CA ASN A 126 2.64 7.14 -0.72
C ASN A 126 1.24 6.69 -1.16
N PRO A 127 1.09 5.93 -2.27
CA PRO A 127 -0.21 5.59 -2.82
C PRO A 127 -1.04 4.65 -1.93
N ASN A 128 -2.28 4.42 -2.36
CA ASN A 128 -3.15 3.40 -1.78
C ASN A 128 -2.56 1.99 -1.96
N CYS A 129 -2.76 1.13 -0.97
CA CYS A 129 -2.18 -0.21 -0.95
C CYS A 129 -2.64 -1.09 -2.12
N THR A 130 -3.93 -1.07 -2.45
CA THR A 130 -4.48 -1.82 -3.59
C THR A 130 -3.96 -1.26 -4.91
N THR A 131 -3.82 0.07 -5.01
CA THR A 131 -3.20 0.73 -6.16
C THR A 131 -1.75 0.28 -6.34
N ILE A 132 -0.93 0.31 -5.29
CA ILE A 132 0.48 -0.13 -5.37
C ILE A 132 0.57 -1.58 -5.84
N VAL A 133 -0.16 -2.51 -5.18
CA VAL A 133 -0.14 -3.94 -5.51
C VAL A 133 -0.57 -4.17 -6.96
N SER A 134 -1.64 -3.51 -7.41
CA SER A 134 -2.15 -3.64 -8.77
C SER A 134 -1.17 -3.10 -9.80
N LEU A 135 -0.67 -1.87 -9.61
CA LEU A 135 0.17 -1.22 -10.61
C LEU A 135 1.56 -1.85 -10.72
N VAL A 136 2.16 -2.28 -9.61
CA VAL A 136 3.43 -3.02 -9.64
C VAL A 136 3.29 -4.30 -10.44
N ALA A 137 2.18 -5.04 -10.27
CA ALA A 137 1.92 -6.28 -10.99
C ALA A 137 1.87 -6.12 -12.52
N ILE A 138 1.43 -4.96 -13.02
CA ILE A 138 1.15 -4.75 -14.45
C ILE A 138 2.05 -3.73 -15.13
N ASN A 139 2.93 -3.03 -14.39
CA ASN A 139 3.75 -1.96 -14.97
C ASN A 139 4.66 -2.44 -16.11
N ALA A 140 5.20 -3.66 -16.01
CA ALA A 140 6.02 -4.22 -17.07
C ALA A 140 5.25 -4.41 -18.40
N LEU A 141 3.94 -4.66 -18.33
CA LEU A 141 3.07 -4.71 -19.51
C LEU A 141 2.90 -3.32 -20.11
N ASN A 142 2.70 -2.30 -19.25
CA ASN A 142 2.58 -0.92 -19.69
C ASN A 142 3.83 -0.40 -20.42
N GLN A 143 5.00 -0.89 -20.04
CA GLN A 143 6.26 -0.54 -20.71
C GLN A 143 6.41 -1.21 -22.07
N ASP A 144 5.84 -2.39 -22.28
CA ASP A 144 5.85 -3.12 -23.55
C ASP A 144 4.76 -2.59 -24.50
N SER A 145 3.55 -2.38 -24.00
CA SER A 145 2.44 -1.74 -24.71
C SER A 145 1.56 -0.95 -23.73
N PRO A 146 1.27 0.34 -24.01
CA PRO A 146 0.50 1.19 -23.10
C PRO A 146 -0.84 0.56 -22.70
N ILE A 147 -1.13 0.60 -21.39
CA ILE A 147 -2.41 0.14 -20.85
C ILE A 147 -3.48 1.20 -21.13
N GLU A 148 -4.59 0.79 -21.72
CA GLU A 148 -5.73 1.64 -22.04
C GLU A 148 -6.86 1.52 -21.00
N SER A 149 -7.08 0.29 -20.50
CA SER A 149 -8.11 0.08 -19.47
C SER A 149 -7.80 -1.08 -18.55
N ILE A 150 -8.37 -0.98 -17.35
CA ILE A 150 -8.29 -2.00 -16.30
C ILE A 150 -9.70 -2.26 -15.76
N VAL A 151 -10.11 -3.52 -15.70
CA VAL A 151 -11.22 -3.96 -14.86
C VAL A 151 -10.63 -4.73 -13.68
N ALA A 152 -10.91 -4.28 -12.46
CA ALA A 152 -10.33 -4.82 -11.26
C ALA A 152 -11.38 -5.28 -10.25
N SER A 153 -11.13 -6.42 -9.60
CA SER A 153 -11.86 -6.84 -8.41
C SER A 153 -10.84 -7.14 -7.32
N SER A 154 -10.86 -6.35 -6.24
CA SER A 154 -9.93 -6.53 -5.12
C SER A 154 -10.58 -7.33 -4.01
N TYR A 155 -9.81 -8.23 -3.43
CA TYR A 155 -10.14 -9.05 -2.26
C TYR A 155 -9.21 -8.58 -1.12
N GLN A 156 -9.73 -7.61 -0.35
CA GLN A 156 -8.90 -6.88 0.61
C GLN A 156 -8.97 -7.49 2.01
N ALA A 157 -7.82 -7.86 2.54
CA ALA A 157 -7.64 -8.40 3.87
C ALA A 157 -8.09 -7.41 4.96
N VAL A 158 -8.56 -7.92 6.09
CA VAL A 158 -9.09 -7.14 7.22
C VAL A 158 -8.07 -6.20 7.84
N SER A 159 -6.77 -6.50 7.80
CA SER A 159 -5.72 -5.61 8.31
C SER A 159 -5.59 -4.29 7.54
N GLY A 160 -6.20 -4.18 6.35
CA GLY A 160 -6.36 -2.91 5.65
C GLY A 160 -7.26 -1.90 6.37
N ALA A 161 -8.08 -2.35 7.34
CA ALA A 161 -8.84 -1.49 8.24
C ALA A 161 -8.07 -1.13 9.53
N GLY A 162 -6.74 -1.31 9.55
CA GLY A 162 -5.91 -1.10 10.72
C GLY A 162 -5.90 -2.28 11.70
N ALA A 163 -5.34 -2.08 12.88
CA ALA A 163 -5.14 -3.16 13.86
C ALA A 163 -6.46 -3.78 14.37
N GLY A 164 -7.55 -3.05 14.33
CA GLY A 164 -8.86 -3.54 14.76
C GLY A 164 -9.43 -4.64 13.86
N GLY A 165 -9.16 -4.59 12.56
CA GLY A 165 -9.71 -5.54 11.59
C GLY A 165 -9.35 -7.00 11.87
N PRO A 166 -8.07 -7.36 12.03
CA PRO A 166 -7.68 -8.72 12.42
C PRO A 166 -8.26 -9.16 13.76
N ILE A 167 -8.31 -8.27 14.74
CA ILE A 167 -8.86 -8.56 16.07
C ILE A 167 -10.35 -8.89 15.97
N GLU A 168 -11.11 -8.09 15.21
CA GLU A 168 -12.54 -8.35 15.02
C GLU A 168 -12.78 -9.68 14.32
N LEU A 169 -12.07 -9.96 13.22
CA LEU A 169 -12.20 -11.26 12.52
C LEU A 169 -11.92 -12.44 13.46
N MET A 170 -10.88 -12.39 14.27
CA MET A 170 -10.53 -13.47 15.19
C MET A 170 -11.59 -13.63 16.29
N ASN A 171 -12.06 -12.53 16.87
CA ASN A 171 -13.12 -12.55 17.88
C ASN A 171 -14.43 -13.11 17.33
N GLU A 172 -14.79 -12.75 16.09
CA GLU A 172 -16.00 -13.28 15.44
C GLU A 172 -15.88 -14.78 15.16
N VAL A 173 -14.72 -15.27 14.70
CA VAL A 173 -14.48 -16.70 14.49
C VAL A 173 -14.60 -17.48 15.80
N GLU A 174 -14.04 -16.95 16.89
CA GLU A 174 -14.14 -17.56 18.22
C GLU A 174 -15.59 -17.58 18.71
N ALA A 175 -16.30 -16.45 18.63
CA ALA A 175 -17.69 -16.35 19.05
C ALA A 175 -18.60 -17.33 18.29
N LEU A 176 -18.42 -17.44 16.97
CA LEU A 176 -19.16 -18.42 16.14
C LEU A 176 -18.88 -19.86 16.56
N GLY A 177 -17.60 -20.17 16.84
CA GLY A 177 -17.21 -21.51 17.33
C GLY A 177 -17.85 -21.88 18.67
N LEU A 178 -18.17 -20.88 19.50
CA LEU A 178 -18.83 -21.03 20.80
C LEU A 178 -20.36 -20.87 20.73
N GLY A 179 -20.95 -20.65 19.55
CA GLY A 179 -22.39 -20.42 19.39
C GLY A 179 -22.86 -19.08 19.98
N GLN A 180 -21.97 -18.10 20.12
CA GLN A 180 -22.26 -16.78 20.65
C GLN A 180 -22.73 -15.83 19.57
N GLN A 181 -23.44 -14.78 19.98
CA GLN A 181 -23.83 -13.70 19.06
C GLN A 181 -22.64 -12.81 18.73
N ILE A 182 -22.60 -12.33 17.47
CA ILE A 182 -21.59 -11.39 16.96
C ILE A 182 -22.20 -9.98 16.93
N GLU A 183 -21.40 -9.00 17.33
CA GLU A 183 -21.68 -7.58 17.20
C GLU A 183 -20.49 -6.90 16.52
N PRO A 184 -20.55 -6.63 15.19
CA PRO A 184 -19.47 -5.96 14.44
C PRO A 184 -19.20 -4.56 15.00
N LYS A 185 -17.92 -4.16 15.07
CA LYS A 185 -17.48 -2.85 15.59
C LYS A 185 -16.59 -2.09 14.61
N VAL A 186 -15.80 -2.80 13.82
CA VAL A 186 -14.89 -2.24 12.82
C VAL A 186 -15.52 -2.24 11.44
N PHE A 187 -16.24 -3.33 11.10
CA PHE A 187 -16.91 -3.47 9.81
C PHE A 187 -18.41 -3.21 9.93
N GLN A 188 -19.05 -2.91 8.79
CA GLN A 188 -20.50 -2.65 8.73
C GLN A 188 -21.35 -3.89 9.06
N TYR A 189 -20.79 -5.07 8.79
CA TYR A 189 -21.42 -6.39 8.98
C TYR A 189 -20.39 -7.37 9.50
N GLN A 190 -20.86 -8.50 10.03
CA GLN A 190 -20.00 -9.65 10.33
C GLN A 190 -19.08 -9.94 9.15
N ILE A 191 -17.78 -10.04 9.41
CA ILE A 191 -16.78 -10.36 8.40
C ILE A 191 -16.39 -11.84 8.38
N ALA A 192 -16.44 -12.52 9.52
CA ALA A 192 -16.20 -13.97 9.57
C ALA A 192 -17.19 -14.71 8.69
N TYR A 193 -16.68 -15.55 7.75
CA TYR A 193 -17.45 -16.30 6.75
C TYR A 193 -18.30 -15.45 5.82
N ASN A 194 -17.92 -14.20 5.59
CA ASN A 194 -18.66 -13.25 4.76
C ASN A 194 -17.72 -12.46 3.83
N VAL A 195 -18.30 -11.79 2.83
CA VAL A 195 -17.63 -10.78 1.99
C VAL A 195 -18.45 -9.50 1.98
N ILE A 196 -17.80 -8.34 2.12
CA ILE A 196 -18.47 -7.06 2.17
C ILE A 196 -18.04 -6.25 0.93
N PRO A 197 -18.92 -6.06 -0.07
CA PRO A 197 -18.58 -5.43 -1.35
C PRO A 197 -18.62 -3.89 -1.28
N GLN A 198 -18.15 -3.34 -0.18
CA GLN A 198 -18.03 -1.90 0.03
C GLN A 198 -16.85 -1.58 0.96
N ILE A 199 -15.89 -0.82 0.46
CA ILE A 199 -14.79 -0.25 1.24
C ILE A 199 -14.78 1.25 0.97
N GLY A 200 -14.82 2.05 2.05
CA GLY A 200 -14.98 3.49 1.95
C GLY A 200 -16.43 3.94 1.71
N GLY A 201 -16.66 5.24 1.71
CA GLY A 201 -17.96 5.84 1.40
C GLY A 201 -18.18 6.03 -0.09
N GLU A 202 -19.43 6.34 -0.46
CA GLU A 202 -19.77 6.71 -1.84
C GLU A 202 -18.97 7.96 -2.28
N ALA A 203 -18.47 7.93 -3.50
CA ALA A 203 -17.63 8.99 -4.04
C ALA A 203 -18.09 9.49 -5.41
N PHE A 204 -18.46 8.61 -6.33
CA PHE A 204 -18.80 8.97 -7.70
C PHE A 204 -19.69 7.90 -8.35
N ASP A 205 -20.91 8.27 -8.71
CA ASP A 205 -21.83 7.48 -9.57
C ASP A 205 -21.90 5.99 -9.18
N GLY A 206 -22.12 5.70 -7.90
CA GLY A 206 -22.18 4.36 -7.34
C GLY A 206 -20.82 3.72 -7.03
N TYR A 207 -19.70 4.37 -7.35
CA TYR A 207 -18.37 3.93 -6.93
C TYR A 207 -18.02 4.46 -5.55
N THR A 208 -17.31 3.64 -4.77
CA THR A 208 -16.77 4.06 -3.46
C THR A 208 -15.46 4.84 -3.61
N SER A 209 -15.10 5.55 -2.55
CA SER A 209 -13.82 6.27 -2.50
C SER A 209 -12.61 5.34 -2.67
N GLU A 210 -12.68 4.10 -2.21
CA GLU A 210 -11.62 3.11 -2.40
C GLU A 210 -11.49 2.69 -3.86
N GLU A 211 -12.60 2.44 -4.54
CA GLU A 211 -12.64 2.02 -5.95
C GLU A 211 -12.11 3.09 -6.90
N MET A 212 -12.38 4.37 -6.60
CA MET A 212 -11.89 5.49 -7.41
C MET A 212 -10.37 5.71 -7.30
N LYS A 213 -9.72 5.19 -6.25
CA LYS A 213 -8.27 5.37 -6.05
C LYS A 213 -7.46 4.73 -7.16
N LEU A 214 -7.79 3.51 -7.59
CA LEU A 214 -7.02 2.83 -8.63
C LEU A 214 -6.99 3.63 -9.94
N GLN A 215 -8.11 4.28 -10.31
CA GLN A 215 -8.14 5.14 -11.50
C GLN A 215 -7.36 6.43 -11.29
N ASN A 216 -7.69 7.17 -10.23
CA ASN A 216 -7.16 8.52 -10.03
C ASN A 216 -5.64 8.50 -9.74
N GLU A 217 -5.23 7.64 -8.83
CA GLU A 217 -3.82 7.45 -8.49
C GLU A 217 -3.06 6.78 -9.65
N GLY A 218 -3.67 5.79 -10.32
CA GLY A 218 -3.08 5.10 -11.48
C GLY A 218 -2.74 6.05 -12.63
N ARG A 219 -3.64 6.97 -12.95
CA ARG A 219 -3.38 8.02 -13.96
C ARG A 219 -2.15 8.87 -13.61
N LYS A 220 -2.02 9.24 -12.35
CA LYS A 220 -0.92 10.08 -11.85
C LYS A 220 0.41 9.31 -11.82
N ILE A 221 0.42 8.09 -11.27
CA ILE A 221 1.62 7.26 -11.09
C ILE A 221 2.18 6.78 -12.44
N MET A 222 1.31 6.31 -13.34
CA MET A 222 1.73 5.74 -14.63
C MET A 222 1.85 6.80 -15.73
N HIS A 223 1.54 8.07 -15.44
CA HIS A 223 1.50 9.15 -16.44
C HIS A 223 0.56 8.84 -17.63
N LEU A 224 -0.57 8.20 -17.32
CA LEU A 224 -1.60 7.83 -18.28
C LEU A 224 -2.91 8.58 -17.98
N PRO A 225 -3.06 9.86 -18.38
CA PRO A 225 -4.22 10.68 -18.02
C PRO A 225 -5.55 10.10 -18.54
N GLU A 226 -5.52 9.34 -19.63
CA GLU A 226 -6.70 8.73 -20.26
C GLU A 226 -6.99 7.30 -19.77
N LEU A 227 -6.22 6.77 -18.81
CA LEU A 227 -6.44 5.43 -18.26
C LEU A 227 -7.88 5.29 -17.73
N LYS A 228 -8.57 4.26 -18.18
CA LYS A 228 -9.93 3.92 -17.75
C LYS A 228 -9.88 2.74 -16.79
N VAL A 229 -10.48 2.91 -15.61
CA VAL A 229 -10.52 1.83 -14.61
C VAL A 229 -11.95 1.66 -14.11
N SER A 230 -12.43 0.42 -14.09
CA SER A 230 -13.61 0.01 -13.34
C SER A 230 -13.15 -0.94 -12.24
N CYS A 231 -13.43 -0.59 -10.98
CA CYS A 231 -12.95 -1.35 -9.83
C CYS A 231 -14.10 -1.70 -8.89
N THR A 232 -14.11 -2.92 -8.36
CA THR A 232 -14.95 -3.33 -7.24
C THR A 232 -14.06 -3.73 -6.08
N CYS A 233 -14.24 -3.09 -4.92
CA CYS A 233 -13.44 -3.36 -3.73
C CYS A 233 -14.24 -4.16 -2.70
N VAL A 234 -13.76 -5.36 -2.40
CA VAL A 234 -14.43 -6.31 -1.49
C VAL A 234 -13.56 -6.57 -0.26
N ARG A 235 -14.11 -6.40 0.94
CA ARG A 235 -13.48 -6.87 2.18
C ARG A 235 -13.75 -8.36 2.32
N VAL A 236 -12.68 -9.13 2.59
CA VAL A 236 -12.75 -10.59 2.73
C VAL A 236 -12.18 -11.03 4.09
N PRO A 237 -12.59 -12.20 4.61
CA PRO A 237 -12.14 -12.72 5.91
C PRO A 237 -10.74 -13.34 5.82
N VAL A 238 -9.80 -12.54 5.33
CA VAL A 238 -8.37 -12.86 5.22
C VAL A 238 -7.62 -11.88 6.12
N VAL A 239 -6.72 -12.38 6.96
CA VAL A 239 -6.05 -11.56 7.97
C VAL A 239 -5.13 -10.52 7.32
N ARG A 240 -4.28 -10.92 6.38
CA ARG A 240 -3.23 -10.10 5.78
C ARG A 240 -2.99 -10.48 4.33
N SER A 241 -2.48 -9.57 3.53
CA SER A 241 -2.23 -9.65 2.08
C SER A 241 -3.50 -9.48 1.24
N HIS A 242 -3.49 -8.47 0.36
CA HIS A 242 -4.56 -8.22 -0.60
C HIS A 242 -4.37 -9.08 -1.85
N SER A 243 -5.47 -9.53 -2.41
CA SER A 243 -5.49 -10.16 -3.74
C SER A 243 -6.28 -9.28 -4.70
N VAL A 244 -5.87 -9.26 -5.96
CA VAL A 244 -6.60 -8.52 -7.01
C VAL A 244 -6.69 -9.37 -8.27
N SER A 245 -7.90 -9.48 -8.81
CA SER A 245 -8.17 -9.98 -10.15
C SER A 245 -8.21 -8.79 -11.11
N LEU A 246 -7.36 -8.82 -12.13
CA LEU A 246 -7.20 -7.75 -13.11
C LEU A 246 -7.50 -8.26 -14.51
N VAL A 247 -8.33 -7.53 -15.26
CA VAL A 247 -8.39 -7.59 -16.70
C VAL A 247 -7.69 -6.34 -17.22
N VAL A 248 -6.59 -6.51 -17.92
CA VAL A 248 -5.76 -5.42 -18.43
C VAL A 248 -5.84 -5.42 -19.94
N ARG A 249 -6.23 -4.29 -20.54
CA ARG A 249 -6.23 -4.10 -22.00
C ARG A 249 -5.12 -3.15 -22.38
N THR A 250 -4.28 -3.61 -23.28
CA THR A 250 -3.16 -2.84 -23.82
C THR A 250 -3.48 -2.39 -25.26
N ARG A 251 -2.76 -1.38 -25.74
CA ARG A 251 -2.94 -0.87 -27.10
C ARG A 251 -2.66 -1.95 -28.15
N GLU A 252 -1.53 -2.64 -27.99
CA GLU A 252 -1.15 -3.77 -28.83
C GLU A 252 -1.25 -5.06 -28.02
N LYS A 253 -1.56 -6.18 -28.68
CA LYS A 253 -1.66 -7.48 -28.02
C LYS A 253 -0.31 -7.90 -27.44
N ILE A 254 -0.29 -8.23 -26.15
CA ILE A 254 0.81 -8.92 -25.50
C ILE A 254 0.42 -10.39 -25.34
N SER A 255 1.24 -11.31 -25.84
CA SER A 255 0.98 -12.74 -25.66
C SER A 255 1.16 -13.16 -24.20
N VAL A 256 0.48 -14.22 -23.76
CA VAL A 256 0.60 -14.76 -22.40
C VAL A 256 2.06 -15.09 -22.04
N GLU A 257 2.79 -15.69 -23.00
CA GLU A 257 4.20 -16.02 -22.81
C GLU A 257 5.06 -14.76 -22.63
N ARG A 258 4.84 -13.74 -23.47
CA ARG A 258 5.52 -12.45 -23.35
C ARG A 258 5.20 -11.77 -22.03
N ALA A 259 3.95 -11.79 -21.58
CA ALA A 259 3.55 -11.24 -20.28
C ALA A 259 4.24 -11.93 -19.11
N ARG A 260 4.37 -13.27 -19.14
CA ARG A 260 5.13 -14.03 -18.14
C ARG A 260 6.59 -13.62 -18.09
N GLN A 261 7.24 -13.48 -19.23
CA GLN A 261 8.64 -13.04 -19.32
C GLN A 261 8.84 -11.64 -18.74
N LEU A 262 7.97 -10.71 -19.11
CA LEU A 262 8.01 -9.32 -18.64
C LEU A 262 7.84 -9.24 -17.12
N ILE A 263 6.84 -9.93 -16.58
CA ILE A 263 6.53 -9.94 -15.15
C ILE A 263 7.63 -10.66 -14.36
N ALA A 264 8.19 -11.75 -14.88
CA ALA A 264 9.28 -12.46 -14.22
C ALA A 264 10.56 -11.61 -14.08
N ALA A 265 10.79 -10.68 -15.02
CA ALA A 265 11.92 -9.75 -15.00
C ALA A 265 11.61 -8.42 -14.29
N ALA A 266 10.35 -8.15 -13.94
CA ALA A 266 9.93 -6.86 -13.41
C ALA A 266 10.41 -6.66 -11.96
N PRO A 267 10.98 -5.50 -11.62
CA PRO A 267 11.30 -5.17 -10.23
C PRO A 267 10.03 -5.14 -9.39
N GLY A 268 10.14 -5.61 -8.14
CA GLY A 268 8.99 -5.66 -7.21
C GLY A 268 8.01 -6.81 -7.46
N CYS A 269 8.16 -7.59 -8.54
CA CYS A 269 7.31 -8.72 -8.87
C CYS A 269 7.96 -10.08 -8.61
N ARG A 270 7.12 -11.08 -8.36
CA ARG A 270 7.48 -12.50 -8.38
C ARG A 270 6.44 -13.28 -9.17
N LEU A 271 6.85 -13.90 -10.26
CA LEU A 271 5.97 -14.77 -11.05
C LEU A 271 5.76 -16.11 -10.33
N VAL A 272 4.49 -16.48 -10.11
CA VAL A 272 4.05 -17.80 -9.60
C VAL A 272 2.85 -18.22 -10.44
N ASP A 273 3.09 -18.87 -11.57
CA ASP A 273 2.04 -19.16 -12.57
C ASP A 273 2.20 -20.58 -13.16
N ASP A 274 1.84 -21.58 -12.37
CA ASP A 274 1.86 -22.99 -12.74
C ASP A 274 0.55 -23.67 -12.31
N LEU A 275 -0.45 -23.56 -13.17
CA LEU A 275 -1.79 -24.07 -12.87
C LEU A 275 -1.80 -25.60 -12.78
N ALA A 276 -0.98 -26.30 -13.56
CA ALA A 276 -0.94 -27.76 -13.58
C ALA A 276 -0.49 -28.32 -12.23
N ASN A 277 0.47 -27.66 -11.59
CA ASN A 277 0.99 -28.02 -10.26
C ASN A 277 0.31 -27.23 -9.13
N LYS A 278 -0.81 -26.53 -9.40
CA LYS A 278 -1.57 -25.75 -8.41
C LYS A 278 -0.74 -24.67 -7.70
N ARG A 279 0.22 -24.06 -8.41
CA ARG A 279 1.09 -23.00 -7.88
C ARG A 279 0.63 -21.64 -8.43
N TYR A 280 0.07 -20.84 -7.57
CA TYR A 280 -0.43 -19.48 -7.84
C TYR A 280 -0.36 -18.62 -6.58
N PRO A 281 -0.35 -17.29 -6.69
CA PRO A 281 -0.27 -16.40 -5.53
C PRO A 281 -1.46 -16.55 -4.59
N MET A 282 -1.18 -16.65 -3.29
CA MET A 282 -2.21 -16.69 -2.24
C MET A 282 -1.79 -15.80 -1.05
N PRO A 283 -2.77 -15.22 -0.30
CA PRO A 283 -2.48 -14.34 0.83
C PRO A 283 -1.55 -14.93 1.90
N LEU A 284 -1.68 -16.22 2.20
CA LEU A 284 -0.83 -16.89 3.21
C LEU A 284 0.65 -16.91 2.79
N ASP A 285 0.94 -17.06 1.48
CA ASP A 285 2.29 -17.14 0.97
C ASP A 285 2.93 -15.75 0.78
N THR A 286 2.10 -14.70 0.67
CA THR A 286 2.55 -13.35 0.36
C THR A 286 2.55 -12.41 1.56
N SER A 287 2.00 -12.83 2.69
CA SER A 287 2.08 -12.09 3.96
C SER A 287 3.54 -12.00 4.44
N ASP A 288 3.91 -10.85 4.99
CA ASP A 288 5.27 -10.50 5.39
C ASP A 288 6.31 -10.49 4.25
N GLN A 289 5.86 -10.39 2.98
CA GLN A 289 6.74 -10.31 1.82
C GLN A 289 6.72 -8.90 1.22
N ASP A 290 7.87 -8.45 0.68
CA ASP A 290 8.01 -7.15 0.02
C ASP A 290 7.62 -7.18 -1.47
N LEU A 291 7.53 -8.35 -2.07
CA LEU A 291 7.21 -8.51 -3.48
C LEU A 291 5.71 -8.66 -3.71
N VAL A 292 5.26 -8.21 -4.87
CA VAL A 292 3.93 -8.54 -5.41
C VAL A 292 4.05 -9.83 -6.22
N PHE A 293 3.30 -10.84 -5.80
CA PHE A 293 3.27 -12.13 -6.48
C PHE A 293 2.20 -12.10 -7.57
N VAL A 294 2.56 -12.53 -8.77
CA VAL A 294 1.70 -12.46 -9.95
C VAL A 294 1.57 -13.83 -10.59
N GLY A 295 0.37 -14.19 -11.00
CA GLY A 295 0.12 -15.46 -11.67
C GLY A 295 -1.27 -15.51 -12.31
N ARG A 296 -1.72 -16.73 -12.70
CA ARG A 296 -2.98 -16.95 -13.39
C ARG A 296 -3.12 -16.08 -14.65
N ILE A 297 -1.96 -15.86 -15.35
CA ILE A 297 -1.90 -15.05 -16.58
C ILE A 297 -2.49 -15.85 -17.72
N ARG A 298 -3.50 -15.27 -18.39
CA ARG A 298 -4.21 -15.90 -19.51
C ARG A 298 -4.86 -14.84 -20.39
N ASP A 299 -5.16 -15.18 -21.64
CA ASP A 299 -5.90 -14.30 -22.55
C ASP A 299 -7.27 -13.91 -21.96
N ASP A 300 -7.70 -12.70 -22.21
CA ASP A 300 -9.07 -12.26 -21.97
C ASP A 300 -9.95 -12.75 -23.12
N LEU A 301 -11.00 -13.53 -22.80
CA LEU A 301 -11.92 -14.06 -23.80
C LEU A 301 -12.89 -13.01 -24.36
N THR A 302 -12.88 -11.79 -23.79
CA THR A 302 -13.79 -10.70 -24.17
C THR A 302 -13.11 -9.59 -24.98
N SER A 303 -11.77 -9.67 -25.15
CA SER A 303 -10.98 -8.69 -25.89
C SER A 303 -9.71 -9.31 -26.45
N GLU A 304 -9.40 -9.02 -27.71
CA GLU A 304 -8.19 -9.54 -28.38
C GLU A 304 -6.89 -9.03 -27.72
N ASN A 305 -6.88 -7.80 -27.20
CA ASN A 305 -5.73 -7.17 -26.56
C ASN A 305 -5.77 -7.24 -25.03
N GLY A 306 -6.62 -8.12 -24.49
CA GLY A 306 -6.82 -8.26 -23.05
C GLY A 306 -6.05 -9.42 -22.44
N LEU A 307 -5.57 -9.23 -21.21
CA LEU A 307 -5.01 -10.27 -20.35
C LEU A 307 -5.74 -10.29 -19.02
N ASN A 308 -6.06 -11.48 -18.53
CA ASN A 308 -6.48 -11.72 -17.16
C ASN A 308 -5.27 -12.06 -16.31
N ILE A 309 -5.15 -11.42 -15.15
CA ILE A 309 -4.03 -11.56 -14.22
C ILE A 309 -4.58 -11.66 -12.80
N TRP A 310 -3.92 -12.45 -11.98
CA TRP A 310 -4.14 -12.49 -10.55
C TRP A 310 -2.87 -12.07 -9.83
N CYS A 311 -2.97 -11.16 -8.87
CA CYS A 311 -1.85 -10.79 -8.04
C CYS A 311 -2.21 -10.79 -6.54
N CYS A 312 -1.21 -11.03 -5.71
CA CYS A 312 -1.27 -10.90 -4.26
C CYS A 312 -0.08 -10.08 -3.77
N GLY A 313 -0.32 -9.22 -2.78
CA GLY A 313 0.75 -8.45 -2.14
C GLY A 313 0.36 -7.99 -0.75
N ASP A 314 1.35 -7.92 0.13
CA ASP A 314 1.15 -7.48 1.50
C ASP A 314 0.89 -5.97 1.56
N GLN A 315 -0.36 -5.61 1.90
CA GLN A 315 -0.81 -4.22 1.93
C GLN A 315 -0.19 -3.40 3.06
N VAL A 316 0.36 -4.04 4.10
CA VAL A 316 1.05 -3.34 5.20
C VAL A 316 2.52 -3.14 4.85
N ARG A 317 3.12 -4.09 4.09
CA ARG A 317 4.50 -4.00 3.60
C ARG A 317 4.58 -3.24 2.27
N LYS A 318 4.59 -3.96 1.14
CA LYS A 318 4.70 -3.29 -0.18
C LYS A 318 3.60 -2.26 -0.41
N GLY A 319 2.38 -2.54 0.03
CA GLY A 319 1.26 -1.60 -0.08
C GLY A 319 1.36 -0.35 0.79
N ALA A 320 2.28 -0.29 1.75
CA ALA A 320 2.43 0.83 2.68
C ALA A 320 3.88 1.05 3.13
N ALA A 321 4.33 0.36 4.18
CA ALA A 321 5.59 0.61 4.88
C ALA A 321 6.81 0.45 3.96
N THR A 322 6.88 -0.65 3.20
CA THR A 322 8.01 -0.91 2.29
C THR A 322 8.08 0.14 1.19
N ASN A 323 6.94 0.51 0.58
CA ASN A 323 6.93 1.53 -0.46
C ASN A 323 7.38 2.90 0.09
N ALA A 324 6.93 3.28 1.29
CA ALA A 324 7.34 4.53 1.94
C ALA A 324 8.85 4.55 2.25
N VAL A 325 9.40 3.44 2.77
CA VAL A 325 10.85 3.33 3.03
C VAL A 325 11.66 3.31 1.72
N GLN A 326 11.16 2.66 0.67
CA GLN A 326 11.78 2.71 -0.66
C GLN A 326 11.79 4.15 -1.24
N ILE A 327 10.70 4.93 -1.06
CA ILE A 327 10.68 6.35 -1.41
C ILE A 327 11.77 7.10 -0.63
N ALA A 328 11.88 6.87 0.68
CA ALA A 328 12.94 7.47 1.49
C ALA A 328 14.34 7.06 1.02
N GLN A 329 14.53 5.82 0.54
CA GLN A 329 15.81 5.37 -0.05
C GLN A 329 16.17 6.12 -1.34
N LEU A 330 15.19 6.61 -2.12
CA LEU A 330 15.46 7.45 -3.30
C LEU A 330 15.97 8.84 -2.92
N LEU A 331 15.64 9.34 -1.71
CA LEU A 331 16.10 10.64 -1.21
C LEU A 331 17.54 10.61 -0.68
N VAL A 332 18.07 9.44 -0.36
CA VAL A 332 19.37 9.27 0.33
C VAL A 332 20.46 8.65 -0.57
N LYS A 333 20.16 8.44 -1.82
CA LYS A 333 21.10 7.92 -2.83
C LYS A 333 22.06 8.97 -3.33
#